data_7ba9ba23d32130df628d7de511fcf2d3
#
_entry.id   7ba9ba23d32130df628d7de511fcf2d3
#
_cell.length_a   1.000
_cell.length_b   1.000
_cell.length_c   1.000
_cell.angle_alpha   90.00
_cell.angle_beta   90.00
_cell.angle_gamma   90.00
#
_symmetry.space_group_name_H-M   'P 1'
#
loop_
_entity.id
_entity.type
_entity.pdbx_description
1 polymer ?
#
loop_
_entity_poly.entity_id
_entity_poly.type
_entity_poly.pdbx_seq_one_letter_code
_entity_poly.pdbx_strand_id
1 'polypeptide(L)'
;MFCDDCHTLVLAGEIVDFSFRGISLMTDLMALVAGFILDLIFGDPHWLPHPICLIGNLVGFLDKKLRSLLGANKAALLFGGAVLVVSVIFVSFTVPYYILQLAGKINPMLAWTLETLMCYQIFATKCLKDESMQVYYSLLENDIPKARTKLSWIVGRDTQELSAEEIIKGAVETVAENTADGIIAPMFYMFIGGAPLAFLYKSINTMDSMVGYKNDTYLYFGRCAAKMDDLANLIPARITGIAMIFASAICGYNFANAWKIFWRDRYNHLSPNSAMSESVAAGALNIQLGGDHYYFGKLVHKKTIGDNIRSVEPEDIKRVNRILYATAVICLVAFILVYYFVCSVILRSDIA
;
A
#
# COMPACT_ATOMS: atom_id res chain seq x y z
N MET A 1 -53.45 -2.44 -19.48
CA MET A 1 -52.96 -1.25 -20.18
C MET A 1 -52.17 -0.48 -19.12
N PHE A 2 -50.96 -0.93 -18.86
CA PHE A 2 -50.06 -0.37 -17.84
C PHE A 2 -48.91 0.28 -18.56
N CYS A 3 -48.68 1.51 -18.25
CA CYS A 3 -47.60 2.32 -18.82
C CYS A 3 -46.38 2.13 -17.93
N ASP A 4 -45.31 1.66 -18.53
CA ASP A 4 -43.98 1.57 -17.92
C ASP A 4 -43.31 2.94 -18.06
N ASP A 5 -43.10 3.64 -16.95
CA ASP A 5 -42.24 4.81 -16.89
C ASP A 5 -40.87 4.41 -16.34
N CYS A 6 -40.01 3.97 -17.25
CA CYS A 6 -38.57 3.90 -17.00
C CYS A 6 -38.00 5.33 -17.11
N HIS A 7 -37.59 5.92 -16.00
CA HIS A 7 -36.81 7.16 -15.99
C HIS A 7 -35.38 6.87 -16.40
N THR A 8 -35.08 7.03 -17.69
CA THR A 8 -33.73 6.97 -18.26
C THR A 8 -33.16 8.38 -18.39
N LEU A 9 -32.10 8.66 -17.66
CA LEU A 9 -31.33 9.87 -17.85
C LEU A 9 -30.28 9.60 -18.94
N VAL A 10 -30.47 10.16 -20.14
CA VAL A 10 -29.54 10.08 -21.26
C VAL A 10 -28.56 11.24 -21.17
N LEU A 11 -27.34 10.99 -20.74
CA LEU A 11 -26.20 11.88 -20.94
C LEU A 11 -25.17 11.15 -21.80
N ALA A 12 -24.94 11.67 -23.00
CA ALA A 12 -23.90 11.23 -23.93
C ALA A 12 -23.94 9.76 -24.39
N GLY A 13 -25.11 9.26 -24.84
CA GLY A 13 -25.16 8.04 -25.66
C GLY A 13 -25.01 6.70 -24.95
N GLU A 14 -24.84 6.65 -23.63
CA GLU A 14 -24.83 5.41 -22.84
C GLU A 14 -25.93 5.43 -21.79
N ILE A 15 -26.82 4.45 -21.87
CA ILE A 15 -27.79 4.15 -20.81
C ILE A 15 -27.01 3.56 -19.65
N VAL A 16 -26.78 4.34 -18.61
CA VAL A 16 -26.14 3.86 -17.38
C VAL A 16 -27.21 3.22 -16.51
N ASP A 17 -27.28 1.88 -16.56
CA ASP A 17 -28.17 1.10 -15.71
C ASP A 17 -27.67 1.13 -14.23
N PHE A 18 -28.21 2.04 -13.44
CA PHE A 18 -27.83 2.27 -12.05
C PHE A 18 -28.10 1.08 -11.13
N SER A 19 -29.09 0.23 -11.44
CA SER A 19 -29.39 -0.98 -10.65
C SER A 19 -28.28 -2.03 -10.77
N PHE A 20 -27.67 -2.15 -11.92
CA PHE A 20 -26.53 -3.05 -12.16
C PHE A 20 -25.26 -2.59 -11.45
N ARG A 21 -25.04 -1.27 -11.31
CA ARG A 21 -23.87 -0.73 -10.58
C ARG A 21 -23.96 -0.96 -9.06
N GLY A 22 -25.13 -0.87 -8.46
CA GLY A 22 -25.30 -1.14 -7.03
C GLY A 22 -25.02 -2.59 -6.64
N ILE A 23 -25.42 -3.55 -7.47
CA ILE A 23 -25.13 -4.97 -7.26
C ILE A 23 -23.62 -5.25 -7.46
N SER A 24 -22.99 -4.65 -8.48
CA SER A 24 -21.55 -4.78 -8.72
C SER A 24 -20.73 -4.25 -7.54
N LEU A 25 -21.02 -3.04 -7.05
CA LEU A 25 -20.32 -2.44 -5.90
C LEU A 25 -20.45 -3.27 -4.62
N MET A 26 -21.58 -3.94 -4.39
CA MET A 26 -21.78 -4.81 -3.22
C MET A 26 -20.95 -6.09 -3.32
N THR A 27 -20.86 -6.69 -4.51
CA THR A 27 -20.04 -7.89 -4.74
C THR A 27 -18.55 -7.57 -4.60
N ASP A 28 -18.10 -6.41 -5.08
CA ASP A 28 -16.71 -5.95 -4.96
C ASP A 28 -16.34 -5.70 -3.48
N LEU A 29 -17.25 -5.08 -2.70
CA LEU A 29 -17.04 -4.90 -1.26
C LEU A 29 -16.96 -6.24 -0.52
N MET A 30 -17.82 -7.20 -0.87
CA MET A 30 -17.77 -8.54 -0.28
C MET A 30 -16.48 -9.27 -0.64
N ALA A 31 -15.98 -9.12 -1.87
CA ALA A 31 -14.71 -9.69 -2.31
C ALA A 31 -13.52 -9.07 -1.57
N LEU A 32 -13.55 -7.74 -1.36
CA LEU A 32 -12.56 -7.02 -0.56
C LEU A 32 -12.52 -7.56 0.87
N VAL A 33 -13.68 -7.64 1.55
CA VAL A 33 -13.76 -8.12 2.95
C VAL A 33 -13.29 -9.57 3.05
N ALA A 34 -13.74 -10.44 2.14
CA ALA A 34 -13.34 -11.84 2.12
C ALA A 34 -11.83 -11.99 1.83
N GLY A 35 -11.30 -11.23 0.87
CA GLY A 35 -9.88 -11.19 0.54
C GLY A 35 -9.02 -10.73 1.73
N PHE A 36 -9.44 -9.69 2.45
CA PHE A 36 -8.76 -9.24 3.66
C PHE A 36 -8.74 -10.31 4.77
N ILE A 37 -9.88 -11.00 4.99
CA ILE A 37 -9.95 -12.11 5.96
C ILE A 37 -9.01 -13.25 5.55
N LEU A 38 -8.95 -13.58 4.27
CA LEU A 38 -8.02 -14.60 3.77
C LEU A 38 -6.56 -14.22 4.00
N ASP A 39 -6.18 -12.95 3.79
CA ASP A 39 -4.83 -12.45 4.11
C ASP A 39 -4.53 -12.59 5.60
N LEU A 40 -5.45 -12.23 6.48
CA LEU A 40 -5.26 -12.38 7.93
C LEU A 40 -5.03 -13.84 8.36
N ILE A 41 -5.66 -14.80 7.66
CA ILE A 41 -5.56 -16.24 7.99
C ILE A 41 -4.31 -16.85 7.37
N PHE A 42 -4.12 -16.69 6.06
CA PHE A 42 -3.10 -17.41 5.29
C PHE A 42 -1.81 -16.61 5.08
N GLY A 43 -1.88 -15.26 4.94
CA GLY A 43 -0.75 -14.44 4.52
C GLY A 43 -0.27 -14.83 3.12
N ASP A 44 1.04 -14.73 2.86
CA ASP A 44 1.66 -15.03 1.56
C ASP A 44 2.44 -16.35 1.62
N PRO A 45 1.80 -17.51 1.40
CA PRO A 45 2.48 -18.77 1.41
C PRO A 45 3.44 -18.91 0.21
N HIS A 46 4.69 -19.25 0.45
CA HIS A 46 5.77 -19.30 -0.56
C HIS A 46 5.51 -20.25 -1.75
N TRP A 47 4.60 -21.23 -1.60
CA TRP A 47 4.23 -22.15 -2.67
C TRP A 47 3.22 -21.57 -3.67
N LEU A 48 2.52 -20.47 -3.30
CA LEU A 48 1.52 -19.85 -4.16
C LEU A 48 2.19 -18.82 -5.08
N PRO A 49 2.05 -18.95 -6.42
CA PRO A 49 2.53 -17.93 -7.34
C PRO A 49 1.94 -16.58 -7.01
N HIS A 50 2.80 -15.59 -6.75
CA HIS A 50 2.35 -14.27 -6.35
C HIS A 50 2.32 -13.31 -7.55
N PRO A 51 1.19 -12.66 -7.86
CA PRO A 51 1.06 -11.78 -9.03
C PRO A 51 2.02 -10.60 -9.00
N ILE A 52 2.43 -10.12 -7.82
CA ILE A 52 3.43 -9.05 -7.68
C ILE A 52 4.78 -9.49 -8.28
N CYS A 53 5.15 -10.77 -8.17
CA CYS A 53 6.36 -11.30 -8.82
C CYS A 53 6.26 -11.21 -10.35
N LEU A 54 5.07 -11.43 -10.93
CA LEU A 54 4.86 -11.29 -12.37
C LEU A 54 4.97 -9.82 -12.79
N ILE A 55 4.41 -8.90 -12.01
CA ILE A 55 4.57 -7.45 -12.22
C ILE A 55 6.05 -7.07 -12.13
N GLY A 56 6.76 -7.52 -11.08
CA GLY A 56 8.19 -7.26 -10.91
C GLY A 56 9.03 -7.79 -12.07
N ASN A 57 8.72 -8.99 -12.58
CA ASN A 57 9.39 -9.56 -13.75
C ASN A 57 9.14 -8.71 -15.01
N LEU A 58 7.91 -8.22 -15.21
CA LEU A 58 7.57 -7.32 -16.32
C LEU A 58 8.35 -6.00 -16.20
N VAL A 59 8.40 -5.40 -15.00
CA VAL A 59 9.19 -4.18 -14.72
C VAL A 59 10.66 -4.43 -15.05
N GLY A 60 11.27 -5.50 -14.54
CA GLY A 60 12.67 -5.83 -14.79
C GLY A 60 12.99 -6.11 -16.26
N PHE A 61 12.07 -6.76 -16.98
CA PHE A 61 12.20 -6.98 -18.42
C PHE A 61 12.19 -5.66 -19.20
N LEU A 62 11.19 -4.79 -18.93
CA LEU A 62 11.06 -3.50 -19.59
C LEU A 62 12.21 -2.55 -19.25
N ASP A 63 12.64 -2.52 -17.98
CA ASP A 63 13.80 -1.73 -17.53
C ASP A 63 15.04 -2.07 -18.36
N LYS A 64 15.42 -3.35 -18.41
CA LYS A 64 16.59 -3.80 -19.17
C LYS A 64 16.46 -3.47 -20.65
N LYS A 65 15.31 -3.76 -21.26
CA LYS A 65 15.07 -3.58 -22.68
C LYS A 65 15.06 -2.10 -23.08
N LEU A 66 14.31 -1.26 -22.38
CA LEU A 66 14.19 0.16 -22.70
C LEU A 66 15.52 0.91 -22.51
N ARG A 67 16.24 0.65 -21.43
CA ARG A 67 17.55 1.30 -21.20
C ARG A 67 18.60 0.86 -22.24
N SER A 68 18.58 -0.39 -22.68
CA SER A 68 19.48 -0.85 -23.74
C SER A 68 19.20 -0.22 -25.11
N LEU A 69 17.93 0.10 -25.39
CA LEU A 69 17.51 0.71 -26.66
C LEU A 69 17.73 2.23 -26.71
N LEU A 70 17.56 2.92 -25.56
CA LEU A 70 17.50 4.37 -25.50
C LEU A 70 18.85 5.03 -25.18
N GLY A 71 19.86 4.27 -24.74
CA GLY A 71 21.17 4.77 -24.36
C GLY A 71 21.14 5.68 -23.12
N ALA A 72 22.20 6.50 -22.92
CA ALA A 72 22.43 7.29 -21.69
C ALA A 72 21.86 8.73 -21.74
N ASN A 73 21.15 9.12 -22.79
CA ASN A 73 20.58 10.46 -22.91
C ASN A 73 19.46 10.67 -21.86
N LYS A 74 19.56 11.75 -21.07
CA LYS A 74 18.61 12.09 -20.01
C LYS A 74 17.15 12.15 -20.50
N ALA A 75 16.89 12.79 -21.64
CA ALA A 75 15.54 12.89 -22.21
C ALA A 75 15.00 11.53 -22.66
N ALA A 76 15.85 10.71 -23.26
CA ALA A 76 15.49 9.35 -23.68
C ALA A 76 15.21 8.45 -22.47
N LEU A 77 16.00 8.58 -21.38
CA LEU A 77 15.74 7.83 -20.15
C LEU A 77 14.43 8.25 -19.47
N LEU A 78 14.10 9.56 -19.43
CA LEU A 78 12.82 10.05 -18.94
C LEU A 78 11.65 9.50 -19.76
N PHE A 79 11.78 9.52 -21.08
CA PHE A 79 10.76 8.97 -21.99
C PHE A 79 10.60 7.45 -21.78
N GLY A 80 11.72 6.71 -21.71
CA GLY A 80 11.69 5.27 -21.45
C GLY A 80 11.04 4.91 -20.10
N GLY A 81 11.32 5.69 -19.07
CA GLY A 81 10.65 5.55 -17.78
C GLY A 81 9.14 5.79 -17.85
N ALA A 82 8.71 6.79 -18.62
CA ALA A 82 7.28 7.03 -18.85
C ALA A 82 6.62 5.87 -19.63
N VAL A 83 7.28 5.35 -20.66
CA VAL A 83 6.81 4.17 -21.43
C VAL A 83 6.70 2.95 -20.52
N LEU A 84 7.70 2.71 -19.64
CA LEU A 84 7.65 1.63 -18.66
C LEU A 84 6.40 1.77 -17.77
N VAL A 85 6.19 2.94 -17.17
CA VAL A 85 5.06 3.20 -16.26
C VAL A 85 3.73 2.97 -16.96
N VAL A 86 3.52 3.54 -18.13
CA VAL A 86 2.27 3.39 -18.90
C VAL A 86 2.02 1.93 -19.27
N SER A 87 3.06 1.22 -19.73
CA SER A 87 2.94 -0.19 -20.13
C SER A 87 2.60 -1.10 -18.95
N VAL A 88 3.28 -0.93 -17.81
CA VAL A 88 3.05 -1.76 -16.62
C VAL A 88 1.67 -1.49 -16.03
N ILE A 89 1.26 -0.22 -15.89
CA ILE A 89 -0.08 0.17 -15.43
C ILE A 89 -1.15 -0.42 -16.35
N PHE A 90 -0.99 -0.29 -17.66
CA PHE A 90 -1.94 -0.80 -18.65
C PHE A 90 -2.13 -2.31 -18.51
N VAL A 91 -1.04 -3.08 -18.46
CA VAL A 91 -1.12 -4.54 -18.31
C VAL A 91 -1.73 -4.92 -16.96
N SER A 92 -1.27 -4.29 -15.87
CA SER A 92 -1.69 -4.62 -14.51
C SER A 92 -3.17 -4.30 -14.24
N PHE A 93 -3.75 -3.35 -14.94
CA PHE A 93 -5.20 -3.07 -14.89
C PHE A 93 -5.98 -3.99 -15.83
N THR A 94 -5.53 -4.07 -17.09
CA THR A 94 -6.30 -4.70 -18.18
C THR A 94 -6.41 -6.21 -18.01
N VAL A 95 -5.34 -6.87 -17.56
CA VAL A 95 -5.34 -8.34 -17.39
C VAL A 95 -6.36 -8.79 -16.32
N PRO A 96 -6.33 -8.29 -15.06
CA PRO A 96 -7.34 -8.63 -14.07
C PRO A 96 -8.76 -8.26 -14.52
N TYR A 97 -8.92 -7.09 -15.15
CA TYR A 97 -10.22 -6.64 -15.64
C TYR A 97 -10.84 -7.62 -16.63
N TYR A 98 -10.09 -8.02 -17.67
CA TYR A 98 -10.63 -8.97 -18.65
C TYR A 98 -10.80 -10.39 -18.09
N ILE A 99 -9.96 -10.83 -17.16
CA ILE A 99 -10.15 -12.11 -16.49
C ILE A 99 -11.50 -12.11 -15.75
N LEU A 100 -11.80 -11.06 -14.99
CA LEU A 100 -13.07 -10.95 -14.26
C LEU A 100 -14.27 -10.83 -15.20
N GLN A 101 -14.15 -10.05 -16.29
CA GLN A 101 -15.21 -9.93 -17.30
C GLN A 101 -15.50 -11.27 -17.99
N LEU A 102 -14.49 -12.03 -18.36
CA LEU A 102 -14.66 -13.34 -18.98
C LEU A 102 -15.24 -14.35 -17.98
N ALA A 103 -14.77 -14.36 -16.73
CA ALA A 103 -15.30 -15.20 -15.69
C ALA A 103 -16.78 -14.90 -15.41
N GLY A 104 -17.14 -13.62 -15.38
CA GLY A 104 -18.53 -13.19 -15.16
C GLY A 104 -19.50 -13.64 -16.25
N LYS A 105 -19.02 -13.70 -17.51
CA LYS A 105 -19.82 -14.26 -18.63
C LYS A 105 -20.04 -15.78 -18.51
N ILE A 106 -19.13 -16.49 -17.84
CA ILE A 106 -19.27 -17.94 -17.60
C ILE A 106 -20.15 -18.18 -16.37
N ASN A 107 -19.80 -17.56 -15.24
CA ASN A 107 -20.52 -17.69 -13.99
C ASN A 107 -20.19 -16.52 -13.05
N PRO A 108 -21.18 -15.77 -12.51
CA PRO A 108 -20.94 -14.68 -11.57
C PRO A 108 -20.19 -15.11 -10.30
N MET A 109 -20.44 -16.33 -9.80
CA MET A 109 -19.74 -16.87 -8.62
C MET A 109 -18.25 -17.12 -8.93
N LEU A 110 -17.91 -17.54 -10.14
CA LEU A 110 -16.52 -17.69 -10.58
C LEU A 110 -15.80 -16.33 -10.59
N ALA A 111 -16.46 -15.28 -11.13
CA ALA A 111 -15.90 -13.93 -11.11
C ALA A 111 -15.66 -13.44 -9.69
N TRP A 112 -16.64 -13.57 -8.80
CA TRP A 112 -16.52 -13.19 -7.40
C TRP A 112 -15.40 -13.96 -6.68
N THR A 113 -15.28 -15.27 -6.90
CA THR A 113 -14.22 -16.09 -6.32
C THR A 113 -12.84 -15.65 -6.79
N LEU A 114 -12.67 -15.38 -8.10
CA LEU A 114 -11.41 -14.90 -8.65
C LEU A 114 -11.07 -13.50 -8.13
N GLU A 115 -12.05 -12.62 -8.03
CA GLU A 115 -11.84 -11.28 -7.46
C GLU A 115 -11.43 -11.35 -5.99
N THR A 116 -12.08 -12.19 -5.19
CA THR A 116 -11.70 -12.44 -3.80
C THR A 116 -10.25 -12.93 -3.68
N LEU A 117 -9.83 -13.87 -4.53
CA LEU A 117 -8.45 -14.35 -4.57
C LEU A 117 -7.46 -13.27 -5.02
N MET A 118 -7.84 -12.45 -5.99
CA MET A 118 -7.05 -11.30 -6.43
C MET A 118 -6.90 -10.27 -5.30
N CYS A 119 -7.98 -9.93 -4.59
CA CYS A 119 -7.93 -9.05 -3.44
C CYS A 119 -7.02 -9.60 -2.33
N TYR A 120 -7.16 -10.88 -2.01
CA TYR A 120 -6.32 -11.58 -1.04
C TYR A 120 -4.83 -11.44 -1.35
N GLN A 121 -4.42 -11.67 -2.60
CA GLN A 121 -3.01 -11.65 -3.01
C GLN A 121 -2.39 -10.25 -3.09
N ILE A 122 -3.16 -9.19 -2.93
CA ILE A 122 -2.63 -7.81 -2.95
C ILE A 122 -2.34 -7.30 -1.54
N PHE A 123 -3.07 -7.77 -0.54
CA PHE A 123 -2.81 -7.41 0.84
C PHE A 123 -1.51 -8.02 1.36
N ALA A 124 -0.84 -7.29 2.23
CA ALA A 124 0.41 -7.73 2.85
C ALA A 124 0.34 -7.65 4.40
N THR A 125 -0.87 -7.74 4.99
CA THR A 125 -1.07 -7.49 6.43
C THR A 125 -0.35 -8.53 7.28
N LYS A 126 -0.63 -9.80 7.02
CA LYS A 126 -0.01 -10.89 7.79
C LYS A 126 1.46 -11.08 7.42
N CYS A 127 1.81 -10.97 6.14
CA CYS A 127 3.19 -11.09 5.67
C CYS A 127 4.08 -10.03 6.33
N LEU A 128 3.68 -8.76 6.33
CA LEU A 128 4.44 -7.67 6.95
C LEU A 128 4.65 -7.88 8.45
N LYS A 129 3.62 -8.33 9.16
CA LYS A 129 3.72 -8.69 10.57
C LYS A 129 4.68 -9.86 10.76
N ASP A 130 4.56 -10.93 9.99
CA ASP A 130 5.37 -12.13 10.16
C ASP A 130 6.85 -11.85 9.87
N GLU A 131 7.15 -11.09 8.82
CA GLU A 131 8.54 -10.70 8.48
C GLU A 131 9.14 -9.74 9.52
N SER A 132 8.41 -8.73 9.96
CA SER A 132 8.90 -7.82 11.01
C SER A 132 9.11 -8.54 12.35
N MET A 133 8.28 -9.54 12.67
CA MET A 133 8.45 -10.38 13.85
C MET A 133 9.67 -11.30 13.77
N GLN A 134 10.17 -11.67 12.59
CA GLN A 134 11.47 -12.38 12.46
C GLN A 134 12.62 -11.49 12.97
N VAL A 135 12.57 -10.18 12.68
CA VAL A 135 13.56 -9.22 13.23
C VAL A 135 13.47 -9.17 14.76
N TYR A 136 12.24 -9.06 15.30
CA TYR A 136 12.00 -9.05 16.75
C TYR A 136 12.59 -10.29 17.43
N TYR A 137 12.31 -11.51 16.93
CA TYR A 137 12.82 -12.73 17.53
C TYR A 137 14.33 -12.82 17.49
N SER A 138 14.96 -12.41 16.36
CA SER A 138 16.42 -12.36 16.26
C SER A 138 17.06 -11.41 17.28
N LEU A 139 16.42 -10.26 17.56
CA LEU A 139 16.87 -9.32 18.58
C LEU A 139 16.76 -9.92 20.01
N LEU A 140 15.69 -10.66 20.30
CA LEU A 140 15.54 -11.34 21.60
C LEU A 140 16.58 -12.43 21.82
N GLU A 141 17.02 -13.09 20.75
CA GLU A 141 18.12 -14.07 20.77
C GLU A 141 19.51 -13.40 20.89
N ASN A 142 19.59 -12.05 20.91
CA ASN A 142 20.81 -11.25 20.80
C ASN A 142 21.65 -11.56 19.55
N ASP A 143 21.03 -12.10 18.50
CA ASP A 143 21.68 -12.41 17.24
C ASP A 143 21.56 -11.20 16.27
N ILE A 144 22.44 -10.22 16.45
CA ILE A 144 22.47 -8.99 15.62
C ILE A 144 22.72 -9.28 14.15
N PRO A 145 23.66 -10.17 13.73
CA PRO A 145 23.84 -10.55 12.33
C PRO A 145 22.57 -11.10 11.69
N LYS A 146 21.84 -11.98 12.40
CA LYS A 146 20.57 -12.53 11.94
C LYS A 146 19.49 -11.45 11.86
N ALA A 147 19.40 -10.55 12.83
CA ALA A 147 18.46 -9.43 12.82
C ALA A 147 18.71 -8.50 11.63
N ARG A 148 19.97 -8.16 11.31
CA ARG A 148 20.36 -7.39 10.13
C ARG A 148 19.92 -8.07 8.83
N THR A 149 20.14 -9.38 8.74
CA THR A 149 19.72 -10.18 7.57
C THR A 149 18.21 -10.17 7.42
N LYS A 150 17.44 -10.37 8.51
CA LYS A 150 15.99 -10.34 8.47
C LYS A 150 15.45 -8.94 8.11
N LEU A 151 16.05 -7.90 8.66
CA LEU A 151 15.69 -6.53 8.31
C LEU A 151 15.94 -6.23 6.83
N SER A 152 17.06 -6.71 6.24
CA SER A 152 17.39 -6.47 4.83
C SER A 152 16.35 -7.00 3.83
N TRP A 153 15.47 -7.91 4.26
CA TRP A 153 14.40 -8.43 3.42
C TRP A 153 13.20 -7.48 3.31
N ILE A 154 13.07 -6.56 4.26
CA ILE A 154 11.91 -5.65 4.35
C ILE A 154 12.26 -4.17 4.21
N VAL A 155 13.56 -3.80 4.13
CA VAL A 155 14.01 -2.41 3.95
C VAL A 155 14.87 -2.25 2.71
N GLY A 156 14.86 -1.05 2.13
CA GLY A 156 15.71 -0.69 0.98
C GLY A 156 17.07 -0.09 1.36
N ARG A 157 17.38 0.07 2.66
CA ARG A 157 18.65 0.64 3.15
C ARG A 157 19.71 -0.43 3.38
N ASP A 158 20.99 -0.02 3.45
CA ASP A 158 22.08 -0.89 3.83
C ASP A 158 21.95 -1.31 5.30
N THR A 159 22.01 -2.62 5.61
CA THR A 159 21.75 -3.14 6.96
C THR A 159 22.97 -3.73 7.65
N GLN A 160 24.12 -3.85 6.96
CA GLN A 160 25.26 -4.65 7.41
C GLN A 160 25.91 -4.13 8.69
N GLU A 161 25.89 -2.80 8.90
CA GLU A 161 26.56 -2.14 10.02
C GLU A 161 25.59 -1.56 11.07
N LEU A 162 24.25 -1.81 10.92
CA LEU A 162 23.26 -1.22 11.83
C LEU A 162 23.42 -1.76 13.25
N SER A 163 23.35 -0.86 14.22
CA SER A 163 23.22 -1.18 15.65
C SER A 163 21.84 -1.81 15.95
N ALA A 164 21.67 -2.41 17.11
CA ALA A 164 20.37 -2.95 17.55
C ALA A 164 19.27 -1.87 17.54
N GLU A 165 19.62 -0.64 17.98
CA GLU A 165 18.69 0.50 17.97
C GLU A 165 18.23 0.86 16.54
N GLU A 166 19.16 0.94 15.59
CA GLU A 166 18.86 1.25 14.19
C GLU A 166 18.07 0.13 13.51
N ILE A 167 18.30 -1.14 13.88
CA ILE A 167 17.51 -2.28 13.41
C ILE A 167 16.06 -2.15 13.88
N ILE A 168 15.83 -1.83 15.15
CA ILE A 168 14.47 -1.64 15.71
C ILE A 168 13.78 -0.48 15.01
N LYS A 169 14.44 0.69 14.89
CA LYS A 169 13.90 1.86 14.19
C LYS A 169 13.52 1.49 12.75
N GLY A 170 14.41 0.82 12.02
CA GLY A 170 14.15 0.37 10.65
C GLY A 170 12.95 -0.54 10.52
N ALA A 171 12.78 -1.48 11.43
CA ALA A 171 11.62 -2.36 11.43
C ALA A 171 10.31 -1.60 11.74
N VAL A 172 10.33 -0.68 12.71
CA VAL A 172 9.16 0.16 13.06
C VAL A 172 8.77 1.09 11.92
N GLU A 173 9.74 1.77 11.30
CA GLU A 173 9.54 2.64 10.13
C GLU A 173 8.88 1.85 8.98
N THR A 174 9.45 0.70 8.64
CA THR A 174 8.93 -0.14 7.54
C THR A 174 7.51 -0.62 7.79
N VAL A 175 7.19 -1.05 9.01
CA VAL A 175 5.83 -1.46 9.36
C VAL A 175 4.87 -0.29 9.29
N ALA A 176 5.26 0.89 9.78
CA ALA A 176 4.45 2.09 9.72
C ALA A 176 4.18 2.54 8.28
N GLU A 177 5.23 2.63 7.43
CA GLU A 177 5.13 3.00 6.02
C GLU A 177 4.27 2.00 5.24
N ASN A 178 4.55 0.70 5.37
CA ASN A 178 3.80 -0.34 4.66
C ASN A 178 2.38 -0.57 5.20
N THR A 179 2.01 -0.03 6.37
CA THR A 179 0.60 0.07 6.76
C THR A 179 -0.17 0.90 5.74
N ALA A 180 0.42 1.99 5.22
CA ALA A 180 -0.19 2.74 4.12
C ALA A 180 -0.09 1.98 2.79
N ASP A 181 1.14 1.62 2.37
CA ASP A 181 1.43 1.17 1.00
C ASP A 181 1.05 -0.30 0.73
N GLY A 182 1.10 -1.14 1.77
CA GLY A 182 0.82 -2.57 1.66
C GLY A 182 -0.60 -2.98 2.06
N ILE A 183 -1.36 -2.09 2.73
CA ILE A 183 -2.65 -2.45 3.29
C ILE A 183 -3.73 -1.42 2.97
N ILE A 184 -3.59 -0.17 3.44
CA ILE A 184 -4.66 0.82 3.34
C ILE A 184 -4.82 1.35 1.92
N ALA A 185 -3.73 1.61 1.20
CA ALA A 185 -3.82 2.05 -0.19
C ALA A 185 -4.40 0.96 -1.10
N PRO A 186 -3.94 -0.31 -1.07
CA PRO A 186 -4.64 -1.39 -1.75
C PRO A 186 -6.14 -1.45 -1.42
N MET A 187 -6.49 -1.40 -0.12
CA MET A 187 -7.88 -1.42 0.35
C MET A 187 -8.70 -0.26 -0.23
N PHE A 188 -8.13 0.95 -0.26
CA PHE A 188 -8.75 2.14 -0.84
C PHE A 188 -9.02 1.98 -2.34
N TYR A 189 -8.05 1.46 -3.10
CA TYR A 189 -8.22 1.25 -4.54
C TYR A 189 -9.17 0.10 -4.85
N MET A 190 -9.19 -0.97 -4.04
CA MET A 190 -10.21 -2.03 -4.12
C MET A 190 -11.60 -1.49 -3.86
N PHE A 191 -11.75 -0.62 -2.85
CA PHE A 191 -13.03 0.01 -2.53
C PHE A 191 -13.59 0.87 -3.66
N ILE A 192 -12.71 1.54 -4.44
CA ILE A 192 -13.12 2.42 -5.56
C ILE A 192 -13.44 1.62 -6.83
N GLY A 193 -12.67 0.60 -7.15
CA GLY A 193 -12.78 -0.08 -8.46
C GLY A 193 -12.33 -1.53 -8.47
N GLY A 194 -12.53 -2.26 -7.35
CA GLY A 194 -12.27 -3.68 -7.24
C GLY A 194 -10.80 -4.07 -7.42
N ALA A 195 -10.57 -5.35 -7.63
CA ALA A 195 -9.23 -5.89 -7.81
C ALA A 195 -8.44 -5.23 -8.96
N PRO A 196 -9.00 -4.91 -10.15
CA PRO A 196 -8.23 -4.30 -11.24
C PRO A 196 -7.55 -2.99 -10.85
N LEU A 197 -8.26 -2.12 -10.10
CA LEU A 197 -7.69 -0.84 -9.66
C LEU A 197 -6.64 -1.02 -8.57
N ALA A 198 -6.79 -2.03 -7.72
CA ALA A 198 -5.80 -2.39 -6.72
C ALA A 198 -4.51 -2.97 -7.36
N PHE A 199 -4.63 -3.76 -8.42
CA PHE A 199 -3.47 -4.22 -9.20
C PHE A 199 -2.75 -3.07 -9.90
N LEU A 200 -3.48 -2.11 -10.43
CA LEU A 200 -2.92 -0.87 -10.98
C LEU A 200 -2.10 -0.14 -9.91
N TYR A 201 -2.68 0.11 -8.73
CA TYR A 201 -1.96 0.74 -7.62
C TYR A 201 -0.73 -0.07 -7.22
N LYS A 202 -0.88 -1.37 -7.01
CA LYS A 202 0.24 -2.22 -6.60
C LYS A 202 1.37 -2.26 -7.62
N SER A 203 1.04 -2.14 -8.91
CA SER A 203 2.04 -2.03 -9.96
C SER A 203 2.84 -0.73 -9.90
N ILE A 204 2.19 0.39 -9.55
CA ILE A 204 2.84 1.68 -9.34
C ILE A 204 3.82 1.58 -8.16
N ASN A 205 3.37 1.06 -7.03
CA ASN A 205 4.17 0.87 -5.83
C ASN A 205 5.36 -0.10 -6.07
N THR A 206 5.14 -1.18 -6.85
CA THR A 206 6.22 -2.10 -7.24
C THR A 206 7.24 -1.44 -8.15
N MET A 207 6.82 -0.61 -9.11
CA MET A 207 7.74 0.15 -9.96
C MET A 207 8.58 1.12 -9.16
N ASP A 208 8.00 1.87 -8.22
CA ASP A 208 8.77 2.76 -7.35
C ASP A 208 9.81 1.99 -6.54
N SER A 209 9.42 0.90 -5.91
CA SER A 209 10.31 0.04 -5.12
C SER A 209 11.46 -0.56 -5.94
N MET A 210 11.29 -0.78 -7.27
CA MET A 210 12.32 -1.39 -8.13
C MET A 210 13.19 -0.37 -8.84
N VAL A 211 12.61 0.75 -9.31
CA VAL A 211 13.31 1.72 -10.17
C VAL A 211 13.21 3.16 -9.68
N GLY A 212 12.46 3.47 -8.61
CA GLY A 212 12.24 4.83 -8.09
C GLY A 212 13.43 5.45 -7.37
N TYR A 213 14.55 4.74 -7.23
CA TYR A 213 15.73 5.20 -6.49
C TYR A 213 16.40 6.42 -7.12
N LYS A 214 16.83 7.37 -6.28
CA LYS A 214 17.59 8.57 -6.68
C LYS A 214 19.09 8.27 -6.78
N ASN A 215 19.48 7.19 -7.45
CA ASN A 215 20.86 6.84 -7.73
C ASN A 215 21.23 7.14 -9.20
N ASP A 216 22.50 6.98 -9.56
CA ASP A 216 23.01 7.31 -10.89
C ASP A 216 22.30 6.51 -12.01
N THR A 217 21.79 5.32 -11.70
CA THR A 217 21.12 4.44 -12.66
C THR A 217 19.66 4.87 -12.94
N TYR A 218 18.92 5.28 -11.90
CA TYR A 218 17.49 5.49 -11.96
C TYR A 218 17.02 6.93 -11.82
N LEU A 219 17.93 7.89 -11.55
CA LEU A 219 17.61 9.31 -11.34
C LEU A 219 16.67 9.92 -12.40
N TYR A 220 16.86 9.53 -13.65
CA TYR A 220 16.03 9.98 -14.77
C TYR A 220 15.00 8.94 -15.18
N PHE A 221 15.41 7.68 -15.30
CA PHE A 221 14.53 6.60 -15.76
C PHE A 221 13.40 6.30 -14.76
N GLY A 222 13.71 6.18 -13.46
CA GLY A 222 12.75 5.89 -12.41
C GLY A 222 11.88 7.07 -11.97
N ARG A 223 12.19 8.29 -12.44
CA ARG A 223 11.52 9.51 -11.96
C ARG A 223 10.01 9.50 -12.18
N CYS A 224 9.54 8.93 -13.28
CA CYS A 224 8.10 8.82 -13.56
C CYS A 224 7.42 7.87 -12.57
N ALA A 225 8.03 6.71 -12.30
CA ALA A 225 7.51 5.73 -11.32
C ALA A 225 7.40 6.35 -9.92
N ALA A 226 8.48 6.99 -9.44
CA ALA A 226 8.47 7.66 -8.13
C ALA A 226 7.39 8.75 -8.01
N LYS A 227 7.18 9.54 -9.06
CA LYS A 227 6.15 10.58 -9.07
C LYS A 227 4.72 10.03 -9.14
N MET A 228 4.53 8.92 -9.85
CA MET A 228 3.23 8.23 -9.88
C MET A 228 2.90 7.61 -8.53
N ASP A 229 3.89 7.05 -7.82
CA ASP A 229 3.71 6.53 -6.47
C ASP A 229 3.40 7.65 -5.47
N ASP A 230 4.15 8.77 -5.50
CA ASP A 230 3.86 9.96 -4.71
C ASP A 230 2.39 10.42 -4.88
N LEU A 231 1.86 10.39 -6.12
CA LEU A 231 0.49 10.78 -6.44
C LEU A 231 -0.54 9.73 -5.98
N ALA A 232 -0.28 8.45 -6.26
CA ALA A 232 -1.18 7.37 -5.92
C ALA A 232 -1.36 7.22 -4.41
N ASN A 233 -0.31 7.48 -3.63
CA ASN A 233 -0.35 7.42 -2.17
C ASN A 233 -0.84 8.72 -1.50
N LEU A 234 -1.13 9.77 -2.26
CA LEU A 234 -1.48 11.07 -1.68
C LEU A 234 -2.68 11.01 -0.72
N ILE A 235 -3.77 10.38 -1.13
CA ILE A 235 -4.99 10.23 -0.31
C ILE A 235 -4.83 9.06 0.70
N PRO A 236 -4.43 7.86 0.27
CA PRO A 236 -4.29 6.73 1.19
C PRO A 236 -3.38 6.99 2.38
N ALA A 237 -2.22 7.63 2.19
CA ALA A 237 -1.30 7.93 3.29
C ALA A 237 -1.91 8.85 4.36
N ARG A 238 -2.74 9.80 3.96
CA ARG A 238 -3.45 10.69 4.89
C ARG A 238 -4.55 9.98 5.65
N ILE A 239 -5.33 9.14 4.96
CA ILE A 239 -6.32 8.24 5.59
C ILE A 239 -5.60 7.35 6.62
N THR A 240 -4.48 6.74 6.24
CA THR A 240 -3.68 5.89 7.11
C THR A 240 -3.20 6.65 8.34
N GLY A 241 -2.60 7.82 8.19
CA GLY A 241 -2.11 8.63 9.31
C GLY A 241 -3.22 8.95 10.31
N ILE A 242 -4.38 9.41 9.84
CA ILE A 242 -5.53 9.69 10.71
C ILE A 242 -6.05 8.41 11.39
N ALA A 243 -6.21 7.33 10.65
CA ALA A 243 -6.68 6.06 11.22
C ALA A 243 -5.70 5.49 12.25
N MET A 244 -4.38 5.60 12.02
CA MET A 244 -3.33 5.18 12.96
C MET A 244 -3.37 5.97 14.26
N ILE A 245 -3.72 7.26 14.25
CA ILE A 245 -3.89 8.06 15.47
C ILE A 245 -5.00 7.45 16.33
N PHE A 246 -6.15 7.13 15.75
CA PHE A 246 -7.25 6.48 16.49
C PHE A 246 -6.87 5.05 16.91
N ALA A 247 -6.18 4.31 16.03
CA ALA A 247 -5.67 2.98 16.35
C ALA A 247 -4.72 3.00 17.55
N SER A 248 -3.87 4.04 17.67
CA SER A 248 -2.97 4.18 18.79
C SER A 248 -3.72 4.33 20.14
N ALA A 249 -4.85 5.06 20.13
CA ALA A 249 -5.72 5.18 21.32
C ALA A 249 -6.36 3.83 21.69
N ILE A 250 -6.89 3.11 20.71
CA ILE A 250 -7.52 1.79 20.93
C ILE A 250 -6.50 0.79 21.47
N CYS A 251 -5.25 0.86 21.01
CA CYS A 251 -4.16 0.02 21.48
C CYS A 251 -3.58 0.44 22.85
N GLY A 252 -4.08 1.54 23.44
CA GLY A 252 -3.61 2.05 24.74
C GLY A 252 -2.27 2.78 24.67
N TYR A 253 -1.89 3.31 23.49
CA TYR A 253 -0.67 4.10 23.30
C TYR A 253 -0.96 5.61 23.38
N ASN A 254 0.07 6.44 23.28
CA ASN A 254 -0.03 7.88 23.50
C ASN A 254 -0.72 8.62 22.34
N PHE A 255 -2.05 8.66 22.34
CA PHE A 255 -2.86 9.37 21.35
C PHE A 255 -2.49 10.86 21.23
N ALA A 256 -2.33 11.56 22.36
CA ALA A 256 -2.08 13.00 22.35
C ALA A 256 -0.72 13.32 21.67
N ASN A 257 0.30 12.50 21.97
CA ASN A 257 1.61 12.68 21.37
C ASN A 257 1.59 12.21 19.88
N ALA A 258 0.87 11.13 19.55
CA ALA A 258 0.67 10.71 18.15
C ALA A 258 0.04 11.84 17.31
N TRP A 259 -1.00 12.48 17.82
CA TRP A 259 -1.65 13.64 17.18
C TRP A 259 -0.67 14.80 17.02
N LYS A 260 0.04 15.19 18.10
CA LYS A 260 1.02 16.29 18.09
C LYS A 260 2.12 16.06 17.05
N ILE A 261 2.76 14.87 17.08
CA ILE A 261 3.88 14.54 16.22
C ILE A 261 3.41 14.41 14.76
N PHE A 262 2.25 13.82 14.49
CA PHE A 262 1.67 13.78 13.15
C PHE A 262 1.61 15.18 12.52
N TRP A 263 1.01 16.15 13.19
CA TRP A 263 0.88 17.50 12.63
C TRP A 263 2.20 18.23 12.48
N ARG A 264 3.17 17.98 13.37
CA ARG A 264 4.49 18.61 13.33
C ARG A 264 5.42 17.99 12.27
N ASP A 265 5.47 16.65 12.17
CA ASP A 265 6.54 15.92 11.47
C ASP A 265 6.09 15.17 10.21
N ARG A 266 4.80 15.17 9.86
CA ARG A 266 4.24 14.43 8.70
C ARG A 266 4.88 14.76 7.34
N TYR A 267 5.74 15.74 7.25
CA TYR A 267 6.49 16.10 6.05
C TYR A 267 8.01 15.99 6.23
N ASN A 268 8.47 15.34 7.30
CA ASN A 268 9.88 15.16 7.58
C ASN A 268 10.48 13.92 6.88
N HIS A 269 10.01 13.60 5.68
CA HIS A 269 10.54 12.52 4.88
C HIS A 269 10.79 12.98 3.43
N LEU A 270 11.60 12.24 2.65
CA LEU A 270 11.90 12.54 1.25
C LEU A 270 10.70 12.26 0.33
N SER A 271 9.84 11.29 0.69
CA SER A 271 8.53 11.10 0.10
C SER A 271 7.51 11.96 0.86
N PRO A 272 6.52 12.57 0.17
CA PRO A 272 5.46 13.36 0.80
C PRO A 272 4.45 12.50 1.57
N ASN A 273 4.58 11.18 1.55
CA ASN A 273 3.61 10.21 2.06
C ASN A 273 4.13 9.39 3.24
N SER A 274 5.39 8.93 3.24
CA SER A 274 5.94 7.99 4.23
C SER A 274 5.85 8.53 5.67
N ALA A 275 6.19 9.81 5.88
CA ALA A 275 6.12 10.39 7.23
C ALA A 275 4.69 10.53 7.77
N MET A 276 3.64 10.35 6.97
CA MET A 276 2.25 10.38 7.47
C MET A 276 2.00 9.28 8.50
N SER A 277 2.44 8.07 8.24
CA SER A 277 2.32 6.92 9.15
C SER A 277 3.47 6.84 10.15
N GLU A 278 4.71 7.10 9.71
CA GLU A 278 5.90 7.06 10.58
C GLU A 278 5.80 8.05 11.74
N SER A 279 5.29 9.27 11.49
CA SER A 279 5.13 10.28 12.54
C SER A 279 4.11 9.87 13.60
N VAL A 280 3.06 9.17 13.20
CA VAL A 280 2.09 8.61 14.16
C VAL A 280 2.72 7.52 14.99
N ALA A 281 3.46 6.58 14.38
CA ALA A 281 4.14 5.51 15.10
C ALA A 281 5.16 6.09 16.10
N ALA A 282 5.99 7.06 15.68
CA ALA A 282 6.95 7.73 16.54
C ALA A 282 6.27 8.40 17.76
N GLY A 283 5.19 9.16 17.50
CA GLY A 283 4.43 9.84 18.54
C GLY A 283 3.72 8.89 19.50
N ALA A 284 3.03 7.88 18.96
CA ALA A 284 2.28 6.88 19.73
C ALA A 284 3.19 6.09 20.68
N LEU A 285 4.39 5.75 20.21
CA LEU A 285 5.36 4.95 20.96
C LEU A 285 6.33 5.80 21.79
N ASN A 286 6.27 7.14 21.68
CA ASN A 286 7.18 8.08 22.35
C ASN A 286 8.66 7.84 22.03
N ILE A 287 8.97 7.53 20.77
CA ILE A 287 10.31 7.25 20.26
C ILE A 287 10.66 8.20 19.11
N GLN A 288 11.94 8.28 18.80
CA GLN A 288 12.43 9.02 17.64
C GLN A 288 12.82 8.06 16.52
N LEU A 289 12.28 8.31 15.31
CA LEU A 289 12.56 7.62 14.08
C LEU A 289 13.28 8.54 13.08
N GLY A 290 13.57 8.05 11.88
CA GLY A 290 14.28 8.80 10.86
C GLY A 290 15.75 9.01 11.19
N GLY A 291 16.35 10.08 10.64
CA GLY A 291 17.78 10.33 10.72
C GLY A 291 18.54 9.82 9.50
N ASP A 292 19.85 9.86 9.57
CA ASP A 292 20.73 9.54 8.45
C ASP A 292 20.88 8.04 8.26
N HIS A 293 20.79 7.59 7.00
CA HIS A 293 20.95 6.18 6.64
C HIS A 293 21.80 6.01 5.38
N TYR A 294 22.47 4.86 5.28
CA TYR A 294 23.20 4.48 4.07
C TYR A 294 22.28 3.75 3.08
N TYR A 295 22.37 4.15 1.81
CA TYR A 295 21.73 3.51 0.68
C TYR A 295 22.77 3.29 -0.43
N PHE A 296 23.00 2.03 -0.80
CA PHE A 296 24.02 1.68 -1.81
C PHE A 296 25.40 2.28 -1.49
N GLY A 297 25.82 2.27 -0.22
CA GLY A 297 27.06 2.84 0.26
C GLY A 297 27.15 4.38 0.32
N LYS A 298 26.05 5.09 -0.01
CA LYS A 298 25.98 6.56 0.06
C LYS A 298 25.14 7.00 1.26
N LEU A 299 25.65 7.93 2.06
CA LEU A 299 24.92 8.53 3.18
C LEU A 299 23.79 9.44 2.64
N VAL A 300 22.58 9.20 3.10
CA VAL A 300 21.40 10.01 2.80
C VAL A 300 20.94 10.69 4.07
N HIS A 301 21.01 12.01 4.09
CA HIS A 301 20.54 12.82 5.21
C HIS A 301 19.03 12.92 5.21
N LYS A 302 18.40 12.54 6.32
CA LYS A 302 16.96 12.65 6.56
C LYS A 302 16.71 13.37 7.87
N LYS A 303 15.59 14.10 7.95
CA LYS A 303 15.14 14.68 9.20
C LYS A 303 14.70 13.58 10.16
N THR A 304 14.82 13.86 11.45
CA THR A 304 14.22 13.00 12.50
C THR A 304 12.71 13.21 12.57
N ILE A 305 12.01 12.19 13.03
CA ILE A 305 10.55 12.13 13.19
C ILE A 305 10.27 11.71 14.63
N GLY A 306 9.46 12.49 15.35
CA GLY A 306 9.18 12.26 16.77
C GLY A 306 10.23 12.82 17.71
N ASP A 307 10.01 12.62 18.98
CA ASP A 307 10.87 13.07 20.08
C ASP A 307 11.51 11.85 20.77
N ASN A 308 12.77 11.96 21.16
CA ASN A 308 13.48 10.91 21.90
C ASN A 308 13.08 10.95 23.39
N ILE A 309 11.81 10.59 23.68
CA ILE A 309 11.27 10.56 25.04
C ILE A 309 11.76 9.33 25.80
N ARG A 310 11.91 8.21 25.10
CA ARG A 310 12.54 6.97 25.58
C ARG A 310 13.35 6.29 24.48
N SER A 311 14.26 5.47 24.87
CA SER A 311 14.99 4.59 23.94
C SER A 311 14.04 3.59 23.29
N VAL A 312 14.34 3.20 22.06
CA VAL A 312 13.62 2.11 21.39
C VAL A 312 13.97 0.76 21.99
N GLU A 313 13.03 -0.15 21.95
CA GLU A 313 13.22 -1.52 22.44
C GLU A 313 12.58 -2.53 21.47
N PRO A 314 13.01 -3.81 21.44
CA PRO A 314 12.48 -4.79 20.51
C PRO A 314 10.95 -4.86 20.51
N GLU A 315 10.31 -4.68 21.66
CA GLU A 315 8.85 -4.65 21.84
C GLU A 315 8.15 -3.61 20.97
N ASP A 316 8.84 -2.58 20.51
CA ASP A 316 8.25 -1.56 19.64
C ASP A 316 7.84 -2.13 18.27
N ILE A 317 8.51 -3.17 17.82
CA ILE A 317 8.11 -3.92 16.61
C ILE A 317 6.74 -4.60 16.84
N LYS A 318 6.49 -5.15 18.02
CA LYS A 318 5.17 -5.72 18.35
C LYS A 318 4.10 -4.64 18.52
N ARG A 319 4.47 -3.51 19.12
CA ARG A 319 3.55 -2.38 19.35
C ARG A 319 3.08 -1.77 18.05
N VAL A 320 3.99 -1.52 17.10
CA VAL A 320 3.62 -0.98 15.78
C VAL A 320 2.77 -1.97 14.98
N ASN A 321 3.01 -3.27 15.09
CA ASN A 321 2.16 -4.30 14.47
C ASN A 321 0.73 -4.29 15.05
N ARG A 322 0.54 -4.03 16.34
CA ARG A 322 -0.80 -3.85 16.93
C ARG A 322 -1.52 -2.63 16.35
N ILE A 323 -0.80 -1.51 16.20
CA ILE A 323 -1.33 -0.31 15.55
C ILE A 323 -1.72 -0.61 14.11
N LEU A 324 -0.89 -1.32 13.35
CA LEU A 324 -1.15 -1.76 11.98
C LEU A 324 -2.50 -2.50 11.87
N TYR A 325 -2.69 -3.56 12.67
CA TYR A 325 -3.94 -4.34 12.64
C TYR A 325 -5.17 -3.51 13.01
N ALA A 326 -5.06 -2.70 14.08
CA ALA A 326 -6.14 -1.81 14.48
C ALA A 326 -6.47 -0.80 13.39
N THR A 327 -5.46 -0.24 12.71
CA THR A 327 -5.62 0.68 11.58
C THR A 327 -6.34 0.03 10.42
N ALA A 328 -5.94 -1.20 10.05
CA ALA A 328 -6.57 -1.94 8.96
C ALA A 328 -8.06 -2.20 9.23
N VAL A 329 -8.41 -2.60 10.45
CA VAL A 329 -9.80 -2.81 10.85
C VAL A 329 -10.60 -1.50 10.86
N ILE A 330 -10.04 -0.40 11.38
CA ILE A 330 -10.68 0.92 11.37
C ILE A 330 -11.00 1.35 9.94
N CYS A 331 -10.03 1.24 9.02
CA CYS A 331 -10.22 1.63 7.62
C CYS A 331 -11.24 0.73 6.92
N LEU A 332 -11.20 -0.58 7.14
CA LEU A 332 -12.18 -1.50 6.58
C LEU A 332 -13.61 -1.15 7.03
N VAL A 333 -13.81 -0.93 8.33
CA VAL A 333 -15.11 -0.52 8.88
C VAL A 333 -15.54 0.83 8.31
N ALA A 334 -14.62 1.80 8.21
CA ALA A 334 -14.91 3.11 7.63
C ALA A 334 -15.36 3.00 6.17
N PHE A 335 -14.69 2.19 5.34
CA PHE A 335 -15.08 1.99 3.94
C PHE A 335 -16.45 1.29 3.83
N ILE A 336 -16.73 0.30 4.67
CA ILE A 336 -18.05 -0.33 4.74
C ILE A 336 -19.14 0.71 5.09
N LEU A 337 -18.90 1.55 6.08
CA LEU A 337 -19.86 2.59 6.48
C LEU A 337 -20.08 3.63 5.37
N VAL A 338 -19.01 4.06 4.69
CA VAL A 338 -19.09 4.96 3.53
C VAL A 338 -19.91 4.33 2.42
N TYR A 339 -19.69 3.05 2.12
CA TYR A 339 -20.47 2.31 1.13
C TYR A 339 -21.98 2.36 1.45
N TYR A 340 -22.37 1.96 2.67
CA TYR A 340 -23.77 1.97 3.07
C TYR A 340 -24.39 3.38 3.07
N PHE A 341 -23.61 4.39 3.45
CA PHE A 341 -24.04 5.77 3.38
C PHE A 341 -24.32 6.20 1.94
N VAL A 342 -23.40 5.95 1.03
CA VAL A 342 -23.56 6.28 -0.40
C VAL A 342 -24.77 5.56 -1.00
N CYS A 343 -24.93 4.25 -0.75
CA CYS A 343 -26.10 3.50 -1.20
C CYS A 343 -27.40 4.07 -0.64
N SER A 344 -27.44 4.49 0.63
CA SER A 344 -28.65 5.06 1.25
C SER A 344 -29.04 6.42 0.67
N VAL A 345 -28.05 7.22 0.26
CA VAL A 345 -28.28 8.53 -0.38
C VAL A 345 -28.82 8.33 -1.80
N ILE A 346 -28.24 7.40 -2.56
CA ILE A 346 -28.66 7.11 -3.94
C ILE A 346 -30.11 6.59 -3.92
N LEU A 347 -30.44 5.61 -3.08
CA LEU A 347 -31.80 5.06 -2.97
C LEU A 347 -32.84 6.10 -2.57
N ARG A 348 -32.46 7.14 -1.82
CA ARG A 348 -33.41 8.22 -1.48
C ARG A 348 -33.62 9.20 -2.63
N SER A 349 -32.61 9.41 -3.48
CA SER A 349 -32.73 10.26 -4.66
C SER A 349 -33.63 9.67 -5.74
N ASP A 350 -33.75 8.32 -5.79
CA ASP A 350 -34.60 7.64 -6.77
C ASP A 350 -36.09 7.57 -6.34
N ILE A 351 -36.40 7.93 -5.08
CA ILE A 351 -37.77 7.92 -4.53
C ILE A 351 -38.36 9.34 -4.46
N ALA A 352 -37.55 10.38 -4.62
CA ALA A 352 -37.98 11.79 -4.58
C ALA A 352 -38.17 12.36 -5.98
#